data_85c04f5f7065d10e1e10091ea26a7353
#
_entry.id   85c04f5f7065d10e1e10091ea26a7353
#
_cell.length_a   1.000
_cell.length_b   1.000
_cell.length_c   1.000
_cell.angle_alpha   90.00
_cell.angle_beta   90.00
_cell.angle_gamma   90.00
#
_symmetry.space_group_name_H-M   'P 1'
#
loop_
_entity.id
_entity.type
_entity.pdbx_description
1 polymer ?
#
loop_
_entity_poly.entity_id
_entity_poly.type
_entity_poly.pdbx_seq_one_letter_code
_entity_poly.pdbx_strand_id
1 'polypeptide(L)'
;FHRFTVVLMSLSLLFAGCMSPGEIDTWTPHGEPLEGVKVLDFTLTSSEGTDWTYSEEAANTTLAIAFLFTNCLDICPIVTHNMKWVKSQLSEDELNKTTFITITVDPWRDNVTVLHDWKTGTKSEWAHLTASSNDSESPSMKALQDVWINFGVGLTIEEYEANNESNNSNSSARHHPDDYTVNHETGTILVDQFGYQRVWWGDNDWVLDLFLEDLRYLNTL
;
A
#
# COMPACT_ATOMS: atom_id res chain seq x y z
N PHE A 1 -21.60 42.20 -77.09
CA PHE A 1 -22.15 41.50 -75.85
C PHE A 1 -20.99 40.76 -75.11
N HIS A 2 -20.42 41.45 -74.09
CA HIS A 2 -19.42 40.84 -73.23
C HIS A 2 -20.11 40.38 -71.95
N ARG A 3 -20.06 39.08 -71.69
CA ARG A 3 -20.53 38.53 -70.42
C ARG A 3 -19.36 38.52 -69.44
N PHE A 4 -19.40 39.32 -68.40
CA PHE A 4 -18.51 39.25 -67.25
C PHE A 4 -18.96 38.11 -66.32
N THR A 5 -18.12 37.09 -66.16
CA THR A 5 -18.31 36.04 -65.18
C THR A 5 -17.61 36.48 -63.92
N VAL A 6 -18.36 36.76 -62.81
CA VAL A 6 -17.83 37.03 -61.50
C VAL A 6 -17.58 35.74 -60.82
N VAL A 7 -16.30 35.41 -60.53
CA VAL A 7 -15.91 34.26 -59.70
C VAL A 7 -15.89 34.72 -58.28
N LEU A 8 -16.85 34.21 -57.46
CA LEU A 8 -16.83 34.35 -56.01
C LEU A 8 -15.81 33.38 -55.42
N MET A 9 -14.69 33.92 -54.91
CA MET A 9 -13.69 33.17 -54.15
C MET A 9 -14.13 33.13 -52.69
N SER A 10 -14.65 31.96 -52.27
CA SER A 10 -15.01 31.71 -50.86
C SER A 10 -13.74 31.49 -50.04
N LEU A 11 -13.43 32.42 -49.16
CA LEU A 11 -12.33 32.38 -48.22
C LEU A 11 -12.77 31.50 -47.02
N SER A 12 -12.32 30.23 -47.03
CA SER A 12 -12.50 29.30 -45.89
C SER A 12 -11.50 29.66 -44.80
N LEU A 13 -11.98 30.31 -43.72
CA LEU A 13 -11.22 30.53 -42.49
C LEU A 13 -11.07 29.16 -41.74
N LEU A 14 -9.92 28.57 -41.83
CA LEU A 14 -9.53 27.45 -40.96
C LEU A 14 -9.29 28.01 -39.55
N PHE A 15 -10.21 27.76 -38.65
CA PHE A 15 -9.94 27.90 -37.22
C PHE A 15 -8.95 26.83 -36.79
N ALA A 16 -7.68 27.18 -36.75
CA ALA A 16 -6.70 26.42 -35.99
C ALA A 16 -7.02 26.63 -34.51
N GLY A 17 -7.80 25.72 -33.95
CA GLY A 17 -7.95 25.62 -32.50
C GLY A 17 -6.58 25.38 -31.89
N CYS A 18 -6.01 26.37 -31.20
CA CYS A 18 -4.91 26.11 -30.27
C CYS A 18 -5.42 25.17 -29.20
N MET A 19 -5.09 23.88 -29.28
CA MET A 19 -5.11 23.00 -28.13
C MET A 19 -4.05 23.58 -27.19
N SER A 20 -4.49 24.19 -26.09
CA SER A 20 -3.61 24.50 -24.97
C SER A 20 -2.90 23.19 -24.60
N PRO A 21 -1.56 23.18 -24.44
CA PRO A 21 -0.91 22.04 -23.79
C PRO A 21 -1.63 21.83 -22.47
N GLY A 22 -2.16 20.63 -22.20
CA GLY A 22 -2.73 20.29 -20.93
C GLY A 22 -1.72 20.72 -19.87
N GLU A 23 -2.20 21.39 -18.80
CA GLU A 23 -1.35 21.66 -17.64
C GLU A 23 -0.68 20.35 -17.27
N ILE A 24 0.65 20.31 -17.35
CA ILE A 24 1.41 19.20 -16.82
C ILE A 24 1.17 19.27 -15.31
N ASP A 25 0.48 18.29 -14.78
CA ASP A 25 0.31 18.15 -13.34
C ASP A 25 1.69 18.11 -12.71
N THR A 26 2.06 19.17 -12.02
CA THR A 26 3.36 19.35 -11.37
C THR A 26 3.29 18.95 -9.91
N TRP A 27 2.29 18.13 -9.51
CA TRP A 27 2.20 17.68 -8.15
C TRP A 27 3.49 16.99 -7.70
N THR A 28 3.98 17.41 -6.57
CA THR A 28 5.11 16.80 -5.90
C THR A 28 4.62 16.29 -4.56
N PRO A 29 4.67 14.98 -4.29
CA PRO A 29 4.24 14.44 -3.01
C PRO A 29 5.13 14.94 -1.87
N HIS A 30 4.59 14.91 -0.67
CA HIS A 30 5.34 15.19 0.55
C HIS A 30 6.18 13.98 0.99
N GLY A 31 5.69 12.77 0.75
CA GLY A 31 6.47 11.55 0.88
C GLY A 31 7.44 11.37 -0.29
N GLU A 32 8.19 10.28 -0.29
CA GLU A 32 9.11 9.96 -1.37
C GLU A 32 8.36 9.56 -2.64
N PRO A 33 8.56 10.25 -3.78
CA PRO A 33 7.89 9.91 -5.02
C PRO A 33 8.39 8.57 -5.57
N LEU A 34 7.44 7.71 -5.98
CA LEU A 34 7.74 6.45 -6.65
C LEU A 34 7.58 6.57 -8.17
N GLU A 35 8.33 5.75 -8.92
CA GLU A 35 8.33 5.77 -10.39
C GLU A 35 7.03 5.27 -11.05
N GLY A 36 6.02 4.90 -10.26
CA GLY A 36 4.71 4.48 -10.77
C GLY A 36 4.70 3.02 -11.23
N VAL A 37 5.27 2.11 -10.46
CA VAL A 37 5.13 0.67 -10.70
C VAL A 37 3.66 0.26 -10.58
N LYS A 38 3.18 -0.51 -11.56
CA LYS A 38 1.81 -1.02 -11.55
C LYS A 38 1.64 -2.10 -10.50
N VAL A 39 0.59 -1.99 -9.70
CA VAL A 39 0.18 -3.08 -8.81
C VAL A 39 -0.35 -4.23 -9.66
N LEU A 40 0.26 -5.40 -9.50
CA LEU A 40 -0.22 -6.64 -10.10
C LEU A 40 -1.41 -7.15 -9.30
N ASP A 41 -2.37 -7.79 -9.98
CA ASP A 41 -3.50 -8.39 -9.27
C ASP A 41 -3.03 -9.54 -8.39
N PHE A 42 -3.59 -9.63 -7.19
CA PHE A 42 -3.24 -10.67 -6.22
C PHE A 42 -4.42 -11.03 -5.33
N THR A 43 -4.39 -12.24 -4.82
CA THR A 43 -5.34 -12.73 -3.81
C THR A 43 -4.56 -13.24 -2.61
N LEU A 44 -4.88 -12.71 -1.43
CA LEU A 44 -4.33 -13.15 -0.14
C LEU A 44 -5.47 -13.48 0.82
N THR A 45 -5.15 -14.15 1.92
CA THR A 45 -6.13 -14.48 2.95
C THR A 45 -6.24 -13.36 3.96
N SER A 46 -7.45 -12.90 4.22
CA SER A 46 -7.72 -11.86 5.22
C SER A 46 -7.71 -12.39 6.65
N SER A 47 -7.64 -11.50 7.62
CA SER A 47 -7.82 -11.80 9.06
C SER A 47 -9.20 -12.39 9.41
N GLU A 48 -10.15 -12.37 8.48
CA GLU A 48 -11.46 -13.03 8.62
C GLU A 48 -11.47 -14.46 8.07
N GLY A 49 -10.34 -14.93 7.52
CA GLY A 49 -10.20 -16.25 6.90
C GLY A 49 -10.82 -16.37 5.51
N THR A 50 -11.11 -15.25 4.88
CA THR A 50 -11.66 -15.18 3.50
C THR A 50 -10.61 -14.67 2.54
N ASP A 51 -10.75 -15.03 1.26
CA ASP A 51 -9.93 -14.46 0.21
C ASP A 51 -10.23 -12.97 0.05
N TRP A 52 -9.18 -12.19 -0.17
CA TRP A 52 -9.20 -10.78 -0.48
C TRP A 52 -8.43 -10.56 -1.79
N THR A 53 -9.11 -10.12 -2.83
CA THR A 53 -8.53 -9.91 -4.15
C THR A 53 -8.43 -8.42 -4.47
N TYR A 54 -7.25 -7.96 -4.85
CA TYR A 54 -7.00 -6.54 -5.13
C TYR A 54 -7.95 -5.96 -6.19
N SER A 55 -8.16 -6.67 -7.30
CA SER A 55 -9.04 -6.21 -8.39
C SER A 55 -10.51 -6.12 -8.00
N GLU A 56 -10.94 -6.82 -6.95
CA GLU A 56 -12.32 -6.83 -6.47
C GLU A 56 -12.55 -5.81 -5.35
N GLU A 57 -11.58 -5.66 -4.45
CA GLU A 57 -11.75 -4.93 -3.19
C GLU A 57 -11.14 -3.52 -3.20
N ALA A 58 -10.14 -3.27 -4.06
CA ALA A 58 -9.40 -2.00 -4.05
C ALA A 58 -9.19 -1.37 -5.43
N ALA A 59 -9.57 -2.02 -6.52
CA ALA A 59 -9.47 -1.42 -7.84
C ALA A 59 -10.33 -0.17 -7.95
N ASN A 60 -9.79 0.87 -8.61
CA ASN A 60 -10.41 2.19 -8.75
C ASN A 60 -10.55 2.99 -7.45
N THR A 61 -9.81 2.63 -6.41
CA THR A 61 -9.66 3.44 -5.20
C THR A 61 -8.21 3.84 -5.00
N THR A 62 -7.97 4.90 -4.26
CA THR A 62 -6.64 5.17 -3.71
C THR A 62 -6.38 4.14 -2.63
N LEU A 63 -5.26 3.39 -2.72
CA LEU A 63 -4.91 2.37 -1.75
C LEU A 63 -3.78 2.86 -0.85
N ALA A 64 -4.01 2.83 0.46
CA ALA A 64 -2.97 2.99 1.47
C ALA A 64 -2.61 1.59 2.01
N ILE A 65 -1.39 1.14 1.70
CA ILE A 65 -0.91 -0.19 2.06
C ILE A 65 0.31 -0.10 2.98
N ALA A 66 0.24 -0.75 4.14
CA ALA A 66 1.38 -0.89 5.07
C ALA A 66 1.84 -2.35 5.14
N PHE A 67 3.16 -2.53 5.15
CA PHE A 67 3.80 -3.82 5.36
C PHE A 67 4.32 -3.87 6.78
N LEU A 68 3.78 -4.76 7.60
CA LEU A 68 4.10 -4.88 9.03
C LEU A 68 3.93 -6.31 9.53
N PHE A 69 4.26 -6.55 10.79
CA PHE A 69 4.02 -7.84 11.45
C PHE A 69 3.66 -7.65 12.92
N THR A 70 2.90 -8.60 13.49
CA THR A 70 2.31 -8.43 14.83
C THR A 70 3.33 -8.52 15.96
N ASN A 71 4.45 -9.23 15.77
CA ASN A 71 5.51 -9.34 16.78
C ASN A 71 6.47 -8.14 16.79
N CYS A 72 6.21 -7.11 15.99
CA CYS A 72 6.90 -5.83 16.04
C CYS A 72 6.32 -5.00 17.21
N LEU A 73 7.12 -4.79 18.24
CA LEU A 73 6.68 -4.07 19.45
C LEU A 73 6.97 -2.57 19.40
N ASP A 74 7.56 -2.09 18.34
CA ASP A 74 8.06 -0.72 18.19
C ASP A 74 7.22 0.08 17.19
N ILE A 75 7.54 -0.01 15.91
CA ILE A 75 6.98 0.89 14.90
C ILE A 75 5.60 0.45 14.37
N CYS A 76 5.33 -0.85 14.26
CA CYS A 76 4.10 -1.35 13.66
C CYS A 76 2.79 -0.89 14.39
N PRO A 77 2.75 -0.85 15.74
CA PRO A 77 1.61 -0.25 16.43
C PRO A 77 1.44 1.24 16.12
N ILE A 78 2.55 1.98 15.95
CA ILE A 78 2.54 3.40 15.63
C ILE A 78 1.97 3.62 14.23
N VAL A 79 2.46 2.89 13.22
CA VAL A 79 1.94 2.97 11.83
C VAL A 79 0.45 2.63 11.79
N THR A 80 0.03 1.58 12.50
CA THR A 80 -1.39 1.23 12.60
C THR A 80 -2.21 2.37 13.20
N HIS A 81 -1.70 3.03 14.25
CA HIS A 81 -2.37 4.18 14.86
C HIS A 81 -2.44 5.39 13.92
N ASN A 82 -1.36 5.66 13.18
CA ASN A 82 -1.28 6.73 12.19
C ASN A 82 -2.31 6.51 11.08
N MET A 83 -2.40 5.31 10.52
CA MET A 83 -3.41 4.96 9.52
C MET A 83 -4.84 5.15 10.06
N LYS A 84 -5.11 4.78 11.33
CA LYS A 84 -6.41 5.02 11.98
C LYS A 84 -6.73 6.50 12.06
N TRP A 85 -5.75 7.31 12.47
CA TRP A 85 -5.93 8.75 12.54
C TRP A 85 -6.25 9.32 11.16
N VAL A 86 -5.45 8.99 10.14
CA VAL A 86 -5.69 9.42 8.75
C VAL A 86 -7.10 9.03 8.30
N LYS A 87 -7.49 7.76 8.49
CA LYS A 87 -8.83 7.27 8.15
C LYS A 87 -9.92 8.09 8.83
N SER A 88 -9.72 8.49 10.10
CA SER A 88 -10.69 9.28 10.87
C SER A 88 -10.84 10.74 10.39
N GLN A 89 -9.87 11.25 9.61
CA GLN A 89 -9.90 12.60 9.04
C GLN A 89 -10.57 12.66 7.66
N LEU A 90 -10.86 11.52 7.06
CA LEU A 90 -11.51 11.45 5.75
C LEU A 90 -13.02 11.64 5.90
N SER A 91 -13.60 12.43 5.00
CA SER A 91 -15.05 12.51 4.81
C SER A 91 -15.61 11.19 4.25
N GLU A 92 -16.92 11.02 4.28
CA GLU A 92 -17.58 9.84 3.72
C GLU A 92 -17.26 9.66 2.22
N ASP A 93 -17.23 10.75 1.45
CA ASP A 93 -16.87 10.71 0.03
C ASP A 93 -15.41 10.30 -0.20
N GLU A 94 -14.48 10.77 0.65
CA GLU A 94 -13.07 10.38 0.59
C GLU A 94 -12.88 8.92 1.04
N LEU A 95 -13.62 8.45 2.06
CA LEU A 95 -13.59 7.06 2.50
C LEU A 95 -14.07 6.10 1.40
N ASN A 96 -15.09 6.48 0.64
CA ASN A 96 -15.59 5.68 -0.48
C ASN A 96 -14.58 5.57 -1.64
N LYS A 97 -13.59 6.46 -1.68
CA LYS A 97 -12.50 6.47 -2.67
C LYS A 97 -11.19 5.89 -2.15
N THR A 98 -11.13 5.50 -0.88
CA THR A 98 -9.87 5.08 -0.23
C THR A 98 -10.00 3.70 0.38
N THR A 99 -9.10 2.82 0.01
CA THR A 99 -8.95 1.50 0.64
C THR A 99 -7.70 1.48 1.51
N PHE A 100 -7.83 0.96 2.73
CA PHE A 100 -6.72 0.72 3.64
C PHE A 100 -6.48 -0.77 3.75
N ILE A 101 -5.24 -1.22 3.67
CA ILE A 101 -4.87 -2.61 3.95
C ILE A 101 -3.54 -2.69 4.67
N THR A 102 -3.34 -3.81 5.30
CA THR A 102 -2.06 -4.19 5.89
C THR A 102 -1.69 -5.58 5.39
N ILE A 103 -0.46 -5.79 4.99
CA ILE A 103 0.06 -7.10 4.57
C ILE A 103 1.21 -7.50 5.50
N THR A 104 1.14 -8.72 6.04
CA THR A 104 2.21 -9.19 6.90
C THR A 104 3.50 -9.45 6.13
N VAL A 105 4.63 -9.22 6.79
CA VAL A 105 5.97 -9.65 6.36
C VAL A 105 6.48 -10.85 7.17
N ASP A 106 5.63 -11.40 8.05
CA ASP A 106 5.94 -12.54 8.90
C ASP A 106 4.81 -13.58 8.92
N PRO A 107 4.47 -14.19 7.78
CA PRO A 107 3.35 -15.13 7.69
C PRO A 107 3.56 -16.41 8.50
N TRP A 108 4.79 -16.68 8.97
CA TRP A 108 5.09 -17.83 9.79
C TRP A 108 4.51 -17.68 11.21
N ARG A 109 4.48 -16.46 11.75
CA ARG A 109 3.86 -16.11 13.04
C ARG A 109 2.47 -15.49 12.86
N ASP A 110 2.25 -14.71 11.80
CA ASP A 110 1.03 -13.95 11.54
C ASP A 110 0.00 -14.76 10.72
N ASN A 111 -0.56 -15.79 11.33
CA ASN A 111 -1.70 -16.50 10.74
C ASN A 111 -3.00 -15.71 10.90
N VAL A 112 -4.10 -16.22 10.32
CA VAL A 112 -5.42 -15.59 10.35
C VAL A 112 -5.86 -15.22 11.76
N THR A 113 -5.70 -16.11 12.74
CA THR A 113 -6.12 -15.86 14.13
C THR A 113 -5.31 -14.74 14.76
N VAL A 114 -3.99 -14.74 14.58
CA VAL A 114 -3.09 -13.71 15.12
C VAL A 114 -3.41 -12.34 14.52
N LEU A 115 -3.65 -12.28 13.21
CA LEU A 115 -4.04 -11.03 12.54
C LEU A 115 -5.43 -10.56 12.96
N HIS A 116 -6.36 -11.48 13.23
CA HIS A 116 -7.67 -11.13 13.75
C HIS A 116 -7.58 -10.52 15.16
N ASP A 117 -6.76 -11.11 16.03
CA ASP A 117 -6.52 -10.59 17.38
C ASP A 117 -5.83 -9.21 17.33
N TRP A 118 -4.86 -9.03 16.42
CA TRP A 118 -4.23 -7.73 16.15
C TRP A 118 -5.24 -6.68 15.71
N LYS A 119 -6.05 -6.98 14.70
CA LYS A 119 -7.12 -6.11 14.21
C LYS A 119 -8.05 -5.68 15.33
N THR A 120 -8.49 -6.64 16.15
CA THR A 120 -9.39 -6.40 17.29
C THR A 120 -8.72 -5.55 18.36
N GLY A 121 -7.47 -5.89 18.72
CA GLY A 121 -6.70 -5.19 19.75
C GLY A 121 -6.36 -3.75 19.38
N THR A 122 -6.00 -3.52 18.15
CA THR A 122 -5.68 -2.18 17.61
C THR A 122 -6.90 -1.40 17.17
N LYS A 123 -8.06 -2.07 17.03
CA LYS A 123 -9.28 -1.51 16.43
C LYS A 123 -9.04 -0.91 15.05
N SER A 124 -8.28 -1.60 14.22
CA SER A 124 -8.01 -1.23 12.84
C SER A 124 -9.09 -1.84 11.94
N GLU A 125 -9.98 -0.99 11.41
CA GLU A 125 -11.17 -1.40 10.65
C GLU A 125 -10.87 -1.53 9.16
N TRP A 126 -9.86 -2.35 8.79
CA TRP A 126 -9.49 -2.68 7.41
C TRP A 126 -8.99 -4.13 7.31
N ALA A 127 -8.68 -4.57 6.09
CA ALA A 127 -8.17 -5.92 5.87
C ALA A 127 -6.70 -6.03 6.29
N HIS A 128 -6.41 -7.04 7.11
CA HIS A 128 -5.06 -7.51 7.42
C HIS A 128 -4.85 -8.82 6.68
N LEU A 129 -3.81 -8.89 5.85
CA LEU A 129 -3.64 -9.96 4.87
C LEU A 129 -2.40 -10.79 5.15
N THR A 130 -2.53 -12.10 4.92
CA THR A 130 -1.46 -13.09 5.07
C THR A 130 -1.58 -14.19 4.03
N ALA A 131 -0.65 -15.15 4.02
CA ALA A 131 -0.81 -16.40 3.29
C ALA A 131 -1.71 -17.38 4.07
N SER A 132 -2.52 -18.19 3.39
CA SER A 132 -3.33 -19.23 4.03
C SER A 132 -2.51 -20.38 4.58
N SER A 133 -1.25 -20.50 4.18
CA SER A 133 -0.29 -21.50 4.63
C SER A 133 1.08 -20.87 4.80
N ASN A 134 1.80 -21.26 5.85
CA ASN A 134 3.18 -20.85 6.11
C ASN A 134 4.23 -21.77 5.44
N ASP A 135 3.79 -22.78 4.67
CA ASP A 135 4.68 -23.59 3.86
C ASP A 135 5.22 -22.75 2.69
N SER A 136 6.55 -22.61 2.61
CA SER A 136 7.25 -21.81 1.60
C SER A 136 6.94 -22.22 0.15
N GLU A 137 6.58 -23.48 -0.06
CA GLU A 137 6.25 -24.01 -1.38
C GLU A 137 4.75 -23.88 -1.72
N SER A 138 3.93 -23.46 -0.76
CA SER A 138 2.49 -23.32 -0.99
C SER A 138 2.18 -22.20 -2.00
N PRO A 139 1.11 -22.33 -2.80
CA PRO A 139 0.71 -21.29 -3.72
C PRO A 139 0.39 -19.96 -3.03
N SER A 140 -0.18 -20.00 -1.82
CA SER A 140 -0.53 -18.79 -1.06
C SER A 140 0.71 -18.05 -0.55
N MET A 141 1.77 -18.78 -0.15
CA MET A 141 3.03 -18.16 0.23
C MET A 141 3.72 -17.53 -0.98
N LYS A 142 3.72 -18.22 -2.12
CA LYS A 142 4.27 -17.65 -3.37
C LYS A 142 3.52 -16.39 -3.79
N ALA A 143 2.19 -16.37 -3.68
CA ALA A 143 1.40 -15.18 -3.96
C ALA A 143 1.79 -14.00 -3.03
N LEU A 144 1.99 -14.25 -1.73
CA LEU A 144 2.46 -13.25 -0.80
C LEU A 144 3.87 -12.73 -1.13
N GLN A 145 4.79 -13.63 -1.50
CA GLN A 145 6.13 -13.25 -1.93
C GLN A 145 6.12 -12.41 -3.21
N ASP A 146 5.26 -12.75 -4.18
CA ASP A 146 5.07 -11.95 -5.40
C ASP A 146 4.57 -10.54 -5.09
N VAL A 147 3.69 -10.39 -4.08
CA VAL A 147 3.26 -9.08 -3.60
C VAL A 147 4.43 -8.30 -3.01
N TRP A 148 5.24 -8.91 -2.14
CA TRP A 148 6.44 -8.24 -1.59
C TRP A 148 7.38 -7.77 -2.70
N ILE A 149 7.61 -8.60 -3.71
CA ILE A 149 8.45 -8.24 -4.88
C ILE A 149 7.83 -7.08 -5.65
N ASN A 150 6.54 -7.11 -5.93
CA ASN A 150 5.85 -6.05 -6.69
C ASN A 150 5.89 -4.69 -5.97
N PHE A 151 5.86 -4.71 -4.64
CA PHE A 151 5.95 -3.50 -3.82
C PHE A 151 7.38 -3.14 -3.37
N GLY A 152 8.38 -3.90 -3.79
CA GLY A 152 9.78 -3.65 -3.44
C GLY A 152 10.10 -3.84 -1.96
N VAL A 153 9.33 -4.66 -1.24
CA VAL A 153 9.56 -4.94 0.18
C VAL A 153 10.82 -5.80 0.34
N GLY A 154 11.89 -5.19 0.80
CA GLY A 154 13.12 -5.88 1.20
C GLY A 154 12.91 -6.63 2.51
N LEU A 155 13.12 -7.93 2.53
CA LEU A 155 12.93 -8.78 3.70
C LEU A 155 14.18 -9.60 3.97
N THR A 156 14.66 -9.57 5.22
CA THR A 156 15.73 -10.46 5.71
C THR A 156 15.29 -11.12 7.01
N ILE A 157 15.44 -12.44 7.06
CA ILE A 157 15.16 -13.24 8.26
C ILE A 157 16.50 -13.63 8.86
N GLU A 158 16.72 -13.24 10.10
CA GLU A 158 17.91 -13.62 10.87
C GLU A 158 17.51 -14.63 11.94
N GLU A 159 17.95 -15.89 11.77
CA GLU A 159 17.76 -16.92 12.77
C GLU A 159 18.75 -16.73 13.93
N TYR A 160 18.26 -16.81 15.17
CA TYR A 160 19.16 -16.83 16.33
C TYR A 160 19.83 -18.19 16.42
N GLU A 161 21.15 -18.24 16.18
CA GLU A 161 21.93 -19.39 16.58
C GLU A 161 21.83 -19.54 18.11
N ALA A 162 21.22 -20.62 18.57
CA ALA A 162 21.19 -20.97 19.97
C ALA A 162 22.65 -21.27 20.44
N ASN A 163 23.35 -20.22 20.84
CA ASN A 163 24.62 -20.37 21.53
C ASN A 163 24.38 -21.11 22.84
N ASN A 164 24.91 -22.31 22.94
CA ASN A 164 24.89 -23.23 24.08
C ASN A 164 25.66 -22.67 25.29
N GLU A 165 25.46 -21.43 25.69
CA GLU A 165 25.98 -20.87 26.94
C GLU A 165 25.06 -19.78 27.50
N SER A 166 24.10 -20.14 28.32
CA SER A 166 24.05 -19.66 29.72
C SER A 166 22.77 -20.08 30.42
N ASN A 167 22.95 -20.86 31.47
CA ASN A 167 22.05 -20.92 32.62
C ASN A 167 21.91 -19.52 33.23
N ASN A 168 21.02 -18.70 32.72
CA ASN A 168 20.50 -17.55 33.45
C ASN A 168 19.00 -17.43 33.28
N SER A 169 18.31 -18.07 34.22
CA SER A 169 16.86 -18.15 34.34
C SER A 169 16.22 -16.85 34.80
N ASN A 170 16.44 -15.73 34.08
CA ASN A 170 15.73 -14.50 34.39
C ASN A 170 15.54 -13.56 33.20
N SER A 171 15.49 -14.05 31.98
CA SER A 171 14.99 -13.30 30.86
C SER A 171 13.49 -13.58 30.70
N SER A 172 12.69 -12.53 30.78
CA SER A 172 11.24 -12.57 30.60
C SER A 172 10.89 -13.38 29.32
N ALA A 173 10.07 -14.42 29.54
CA ALA A 173 9.68 -15.45 28.61
C ALA A 173 9.02 -14.89 27.31
N ARG A 174 9.81 -14.42 26.37
CA ARG A 174 9.37 -14.06 25.02
C ARG A 174 10.27 -14.63 23.91
N HIS A 175 11.28 -15.41 24.26
CA HIS A 175 12.16 -16.04 23.29
C HIS A 175 11.93 -17.53 23.28
N HIS A 176 11.17 -18.01 22.29
CA HIS A 176 11.12 -19.41 21.94
C HIS A 176 12.46 -19.79 21.25
N PRO A 177 12.93 -21.05 21.35
CA PRO A 177 14.14 -21.49 20.63
C PRO A 177 14.03 -21.40 19.09
N ASP A 178 12.82 -21.14 18.57
CA ASP A 178 12.54 -20.90 17.15
C ASP A 178 12.41 -19.40 16.84
N ASP A 179 12.90 -18.51 17.73
CA ASP A 179 12.80 -17.07 17.53
C ASP A 179 13.82 -16.60 16.48
N TYR A 180 13.30 -15.90 15.51
CA TYR A 180 14.05 -15.21 14.48
C TYR A 180 13.65 -13.73 14.47
N THR A 181 14.52 -12.89 13.94
CA THR A 181 14.21 -11.49 13.70
C THR A 181 13.83 -11.29 12.23
N VAL A 182 12.75 -10.57 12.01
CA VAL A 182 12.36 -10.08 10.69
C VAL A 182 12.84 -8.64 10.56
N ASN A 183 13.80 -8.43 9.66
CA ASN A 183 14.24 -7.10 9.27
C ASN A 183 13.66 -6.80 7.88
N HIS A 184 12.94 -5.71 7.75
CA HIS A 184 12.41 -5.26 6.48
C HIS A 184 12.46 -3.74 6.39
N GLU A 185 12.48 -3.23 5.18
CA GLU A 185 12.25 -1.81 4.97
C GLU A 185 10.79 -1.53 5.26
N THR A 186 10.55 -0.69 6.25
CA THR A 186 9.23 -0.38 6.75
C THR A 186 8.70 0.90 6.13
N GLY A 187 7.48 0.85 5.64
CA GLY A 187 6.84 2.02 5.06
C GLY A 187 5.41 1.75 4.62
N THR A 188 4.71 2.84 4.37
CA THR A 188 3.37 2.82 3.79
C THR A 188 3.43 3.36 2.38
N ILE A 189 2.83 2.62 1.45
CA ILE A 189 2.77 3.02 0.04
C ILE A 189 1.36 3.52 -0.27
N LEU A 190 1.30 4.68 -0.96
CA LEU A 190 0.08 5.17 -1.57
C LEU A 190 0.05 4.78 -3.05
N VAL A 191 -1.05 4.15 -3.45
CA VAL A 191 -1.32 3.73 -4.82
C VAL A 191 -2.50 4.55 -5.34
N ASP A 192 -2.42 5.08 -6.56
CA ASP A 192 -3.53 5.83 -7.15
C ASP A 192 -4.68 4.92 -7.62
N GLN A 193 -5.82 5.52 -7.95
CA GLN A 193 -7.00 4.79 -8.43
C GLN A 193 -6.78 4.02 -9.74
N PHE A 194 -5.69 4.32 -10.47
CA PHE A 194 -5.30 3.59 -11.67
C PHE A 194 -4.37 2.42 -11.36
N GLY A 195 -4.02 2.21 -10.08
CA GLY A 195 -3.18 1.14 -9.58
C GLY A 195 -1.68 1.37 -9.76
N TYR A 196 -1.22 2.61 -9.81
CA TYR A 196 0.21 2.94 -9.83
C TYR A 196 0.69 3.36 -8.45
N GLN A 197 1.80 2.79 -8.00
CA GLN A 197 2.47 3.16 -6.75
C GLN A 197 3.06 4.57 -6.92
N ARG A 198 2.63 5.51 -6.08
CA ARG A 198 2.93 6.94 -6.28
C ARG A 198 3.80 7.54 -5.20
N VAL A 199 3.62 7.14 -3.97
CA VAL A 199 4.30 7.75 -2.82
C VAL A 199 4.68 6.67 -1.83
N TRP A 200 5.92 6.72 -1.34
CA TRP A 200 6.38 5.93 -0.22
C TRP A 200 6.58 6.83 1.01
N TRP A 201 6.11 6.38 2.15
CA TRP A 201 6.29 7.00 3.45
C TRP A 201 7.01 6.04 4.37
N GLY A 202 8.26 6.35 4.71
CA GLY A 202 9.01 5.60 5.71
C GLY A 202 8.34 5.67 7.07
N ASP A 203 8.34 4.59 7.83
CA ASP A 203 7.61 4.51 9.10
C ASP A 203 8.04 5.55 10.13
N ASN A 204 9.29 6.01 10.08
CA ASN A 204 9.82 7.06 10.95
C ASN A 204 9.60 8.48 10.41
N ASP A 205 9.13 8.64 9.18
CA ASP A 205 9.04 9.92 8.49
C ASP A 205 7.61 10.45 8.40
N TRP A 206 6.66 9.78 9.04
CA TRP A 206 5.25 10.17 9.00
C TRP A 206 5.02 11.55 9.60
N VAL A 207 4.56 12.47 8.77
CA VAL A 207 3.89 13.71 9.16
C VAL A 207 2.43 13.55 8.78
N LEU A 208 1.56 13.32 9.77
CA LEU A 208 0.17 12.89 9.57
C LEU A 208 -0.62 13.77 8.60
N ASP A 209 -0.52 15.10 8.77
CA ASP A 209 -1.24 16.05 7.90
C ASP A 209 -0.73 16.00 6.46
N LEU A 210 0.58 15.84 6.26
CA LEU A 210 1.19 15.78 4.93
C LEU A 210 0.88 14.45 4.22
N PHE A 211 0.86 13.34 4.96
CA PHE A 211 0.38 12.06 4.43
C PHE A 211 -1.09 12.16 3.97
N LEU A 212 -1.91 12.81 4.79
CA LEU A 212 -3.33 13.03 4.45
C LEU A 212 -3.50 13.91 3.21
N GLU A 213 -2.63 14.93 3.03
CA GLU A 213 -2.62 15.76 1.82
C GLU A 213 -2.25 14.95 0.59
N ASP A 214 -1.23 14.11 0.64
CA ASP A 214 -0.85 13.22 -0.46
C ASP A 214 -2.00 12.25 -0.83
N LEU A 215 -2.61 11.62 0.17
CA LEU A 215 -3.74 10.72 -0.04
C LEU A 215 -4.93 11.45 -0.68
N ARG A 216 -5.27 12.64 -0.19
CA ARG A 216 -6.35 13.47 -0.73
C ARG A 216 -6.08 13.88 -2.17
N TYR A 217 -4.85 14.24 -2.48
CA TYR A 217 -4.49 14.55 -3.86
C TYR A 217 -4.74 13.34 -4.78
N LEU A 218 -4.30 12.14 -4.40
CA LEU A 218 -4.53 10.94 -5.19
C LEU A 218 -6.02 10.62 -5.37
N ASN A 219 -6.87 10.98 -4.40
CA ASN A 219 -8.32 10.85 -4.51
C ASN A 219 -8.96 11.83 -5.54
N THR A 220 -8.20 12.79 -6.06
CA THR A 220 -8.68 13.76 -7.08
C THR A 220 -8.36 13.34 -8.50
N LEU A 221 -7.44 12.38 -8.69
CA LEU A 221 -7.04 11.88 -10.00
C LEU A 221 -8.15 11.04 -10.63
#